data_b223777c31b8d88793f0f24e7572ab6f
#
_entry.id   b223777c31b8d88793f0f24e7572ab6f
#
_cell.length_a   1.000
_cell.length_b   1.000
_cell.length_c   1.000
_cell.angle_alpha   90.00
_cell.angle_beta   90.00
_cell.angle_gamma   90.00
#
_symmetry.space_group_name_H-M   'P 1'
#
loop_
_entity.id
_entity.type
_entity.pdbx_description
1 polymer ?
#
loop_
_entity_poly.entity_id
_entity_poly.type
_entity_poly.pdbx_seq_one_letter_code
_entity_poly.pdbx_strand_id
1 'polypeptide(L)'
;GDLTVRATVTEDMTGAIADSVNFAVEQLRELVTGINITAQTVSESVQETMDTTGKLAAASDEQAGQVRDATDTINEMAESFSGMATKSRASNEVAQRSVAIAHSGSQMVQQTIHGMDTIRDQIQDTSKRIKRLGESSQEIGDIVELINGIAEQTNILALNAAIQSASAGGAGRGFAVVADEVQRLAERATNATRRIELLVQNIQADTSEAVISMESTTSEVVSGAEKAEDAGEALKNIESVSKNLSTMIEEISQEAQTQAETATRVAGQMNSIRDVSIQTLEGSNQTAQSMGRLTDLVHKLSDSVADFKLPEDRGTSK
;
A
#
# COMPACT_ATOMS: atom_id res chain seq x y z
N GLY A 1 76.86 -51.31 4.40
CA GLY A 1 77.38 -49.98 4.25
C GLY A 1 77.80 -49.29 5.56
N ASP A 2 78.88 -49.83 6.22
CA ASP A 2 79.36 -49.16 7.45
C ASP A 2 80.21 -47.94 7.10
N LEU A 3 79.67 -46.74 7.15
CA LEU A 3 80.31 -45.49 6.87
C LEU A 3 80.98 -44.87 8.17
N THR A 4 80.95 -45.57 9.31
CA THR A 4 81.58 -45.09 10.56
C THR A 4 83.07 -45.34 10.57
N VAL A 5 83.58 -46.27 9.73
CA VAL A 5 84.97 -46.70 9.69
C VAL A 5 85.80 -45.70 8.91
N ARG A 6 87.05 -45.45 9.39
CA ARG A 6 88.12 -44.71 8.67
C ARG A 6 89.33 -45.61 8.47
N ALA A 7 89.91 -45.56 7.25
CA ALA A 7 91.19 -46.20 6.97
C ALA A 7 92.30 -45.46 7.62
N THR A 8 93.31 -46.21 8.18
CA THR A 8 94.52 -45.60 8.79
C THR A 8 95.44 -45.09 7.70
N VAL A 9 95.78 -43.85 7.73
CA VAL A 9 96.72 -43.21 6.78
C VAL A 9 98.14 -43.46 7.24
N THR A 10 98.98 -44.10 6.41
CA THR A 10 100.37 -44.39 6.63
C THR A 10 101.23 -43.48 5.72
N GLU A 11 102.58 -43.30 6.03
CA GLU A 11 103.46 -42.48 5.19
C GLU A 11 103.95 -43.12 3.89
N ASP A 12 103.36 -44.25 3.51
CA ASP A 12 103.73 -44.97 2.32
C ASP A 12 102.68 -44.87 1.21
N MET A 13 102.90 -45.52 0.08
CA MET A 13 101.99 -45.49 -1.09
C MET A 13 100.59 -45.97 -0.73
N THR A 14 100.43 -46.70 0.38
CA THR A 14 99.12 -47.15 0.89
C THR A 14 98.38 -46.05 1.60
N GLY A 15 99.05 -45.02 2.11
CA GLY A 15 98.49 -43.77 2.76
C GLY A 15 97.64 -42.97 1.78
N ALA A 16 98.14 -42.79 0.54
CA ALA A 16 97.38 -42.07 -0.50
C ALA A 16 96.04 -42.77 -0.90
N ILE A 17 96.04 -44.12 -0.87
CA ILE A 17 94.81 -44.87 -1.08
C ILE A 17 93.86 -44.72 0.10
N ALA A 18 94.37 -44.75 1.32
CA ALA A 18 93.60 -44.58 2.54
C ALA A 18 92.95 -43.19 2.58
N ASP A 19 93.66 -42.12 2.17
CA ASP A 19 93.10 -40.79 2.05
C ASP A 19 91.97 -40.71 1.02
N SER A 20 92.19 -41.30 -0.17
CA SER A 20 91.16 -41.33 -1.22
C SER A 20 89.92 -42.07 -0.77
N VAL A 21 90.04 -43.22 -0.08
CA VAL A 21 88.92 -43.98 0.49
C VAL A 21 88.22 -43.20 1.57
N ASN A 22 88.94 -42.58 2.49
CA ASN A 22 88.35 -41.72 3.54
C ASN A 22 87.57 -40.54 2.96
N PHE A 23 88.12 -39.88 1.93
CA PHE A 23 87.38 -38.83 1.21
C PHE A 23 86.09 -39.37 0.56
N ALA A 24 86.12 -40.51 -0.14
CA ALA A 24 84.97 -41.08 -0.71
C ALA A 24 83.90 -41.47 0.33
N VAL A 25 84.34 -42.02 1.49
CA VAL A 25 83.45 -42.37 2.60
C VAL A 25 82.82 -41.08 3.20
N GLU A 26 83.58 -39.99 3.31
CA GLU A 26 83.04 -38.71 3.82
C GLU A 26 81.99 -38.14 2.85
N GLN A 27 82.21 -38.16 1.54
CA GLN A 27 81.20 -37.74 0.54
C GLN A 27 79.91 -38.60 0.55
N LEU A 28 80.06 -39.91 0.78
CA LEU A 28 78.95 -40.81 0.97
C LEU A 28 78.16 -40.54 2.23
N ARG A 29 78.85 -40.20 3.35
CA ARG A 29 78.21 -39.75 4.60
C ARG A 29 77.36 -38.51 4.41
N GLU A 30 77.91 -37.49 3.77
CA GLU A 30 77.20 -36.23 3.48
C GLU A 30 76.00 -36.48 2.61
N LEU A 31 76.12 -37.30 1.58
CA LEU A 31 75.03 -37.68 0.65
C LEU A 31 73.89 -38.45 1.38
N VAL A 32 74.23 -39.47 2.18
CA VAL A 32 73.27 -40.27 2.92
C VAL A 32 72.57 -39.41 4.00
N THR A 33 73.32 -38.55 4.69
CA THR A 33 72.74 -37.61 5.65
C THR A 33 71.78 -36.64 4.96
N GLY A 34 72.18 -36.07 3.80
CA GLY A 34 71.36 -35.19 3.01
C GLY A 34 70.05 -35.85 2.52
N ILE A 35 70.14 -37.12 2.10
CA ILE A 35 68.96 -37.92 1.70
C ILE A 35 68.03 -38.12 2.87
N ASN A 36 68.52 -38.49 4.07
CA ASN A 36 67.68 -38.70 5.24
C ASN A 36 66.96 -37.40 5.67
N ILE A 37 67.69 -36.27 5.74
CA ILE A 37 67.09 -34.98 6.08
C ILE A 37 66.00 -34.60 5.04
N THR A 38 66.32 -34.77 3.76
CA THR A 38 65.34 -34.45 2.69
C THR A 38 64.13 -35.35 2.76
N ALA A 39 64.30 -36.66 2.96
CA ALA A 39 63.23 -37.62 3.11
C ALA A 39 62.32 -37.26 4.29
N GLN A 40 62.91 -36.90 5.42
CA GLN A 40 62.12 -36.47 6.61
C GLN A 40 61.34 -35.19 6.30
N THR A 41 61.98 -34.17 5.72
CA THR A 41 61.29 -32.88 5.38
C THR A 41 60.14 -33.10 4.39
N VAL A 42 60.37 -33.98 3.38
CA VAL A 42 59.28 -34.34 2.42
C VAL A 42 58.16 -35.06 3.13
N SER A 43 58.47 -36.00 4.05
CA SER A 43 57.45 -36.72 4.82
C SER A 43 56.58 -35.78 5.68
N GLU A 44 57.17 -34.82 6.35
CA GLU A 44 56.49 -33.79 7.12
C GLU A 44 55.59 -32.93 6.22
N SER A 45 56.11 -32.47 5.08
CA SER A 45 55.32 -31.69 4.11
C SER A 45 54.15 -32.46 3.48
N VAL A 46 54.33 -33.78 3.23
CA VAL A 46 53.27 -34.65 2.76
C VAL A 46 52.17 -34.77 3.81
N GLN A 47 52.51 -34.96 5.06
CA GLN A 47 51.54 -35.07 6.14
C GLN A 47 50.73 -33.79 6.32
N GLU A 48 51.37 -32.61 6.28
CA GLU A 48 50.70 -31.32 6.32
C GLU A 48 49.76 -31.11 5.12
N THR A 49 50.23 -31.51 3.90
CA THR A 49 49.42 -31.40 2.69
C THR A 49 48.20 -32.33 2.76
N MET A 50 48.37 -33.56 3.29
CA MET A 50 47.24 -34.52 3.47
C MET A 50 46.19 -33.96 4.44
N ASP A 51 46.62 -33.38 5.57
CA ASP A 51 45.69 -32.75 6.54
C ASP A 51 44.90 -31.59 5.91
N THR A 52 45.63 -30.70 5.20
CA THR A 52 45.02 -29.56 4.52
C THR A 52 44.03 -30.02 3.43
N THR A 53 44.42 -31.05 2.65
CA THR A 53 43.55 -31.61 1.59
C THR A 53 42.32 -32.28 2.17
N GLY A 54 42.44 -32.97 3.29
CA GLY A 54 41.30 -33.53 4.02
C GLY A 54 40.32 -32.47 4.51
N LYS A 55 40.84 -31.38 5.08
CA LYS A 55 40.01 -30.23 5.47
C LYS A 55 39.31 -29.57 4.28
N LEU A 56 40.03 -29.42 3.15
CA LEU A 56 39.48 -28.87 1.91
C LEU A 56 38.36 -29.71 1.33
N ALA A 57 38.56 -31.06 1.33
CA ALA A 57 37.52 -31.97 0.88
C ALA A 57 36.25 -31.88 1.72
N ALA A 58 36.37 -31.85 3.06
CA ALA A 58 35.23 -31.72 3.96
C ALA A 58 34.52 -30.37 3.78
N ALA A 59 35.26 -29.27 3.66
CA ALA A 59 34.71 -27.93 3.43
C ALA A 59 33.97 -27.84 2.07
N SER A 60 34.50 -28.50 1.03
CA SER A 60 33.84 -28.52 -0.30
C SER A 60 32.55 -29.30 -0.31
N ASP A 61 32.46 -30.41 0.43
CA ASP A 61 31.23 -31.20 0.58
C ASP A 61 30.17 -30.40 1.36
N GLU A 62 30.55 -29.78 2.45
CA GLU A 62 29.67 -28.88 3.23
C GLU A 62 29.17 -27.71 2.37
N GLN A 63 30.08 -27.06 1.62
CA GLN A 63 29.73 -25.97 0.71
C GLN A 63 28.71 -26.43 -0.37
N ALA A 64 28.90 -27.61 -0.93
CA ALA A 64 27.95 -28.16 -1.92
C ALA A 64 26.53 -28.34 -1.29
N GLY A 65 26.46 -28.76 -0.03
CA GLY A 65 25.22 -28.81 0.75
C GLY A 65 24.57 -27.46 0.93
N GLN A 66 25.32 -26.49 1.43
CA GLN A 66 24.85 -25.11 1.65
C GLN A 66 24.36 -24.45 0.35
N VAL A 67 25.03 -24.68 -0.76
CA VAL A 67 24.63 -24.18 -2.09
C VAL A 67 23.31 -24.79 -2.53
N ARG A 68 23.05 -26.06 -2.22
CA ARG A 68 21.75 -26.68 -2.52
C ARG A 68 20.63 -25.99 -1.75
N ASP A 69 20.79 -25.83 -0.44
CA ASP A 69 19.79 -25.17 0.41
C ASP A 69 19.53 -23.71 -0.03
N ALA A 70 20.60 -22.98 -0.40
CA ALA A 70 20.49 -21.64 -0.95
C ALA A 70 19.74 -21.64 -2.29
N THR A 71 19.97 -22.61 -3.17
CA THR A 71 19.27 -22.72 -4.46
C THR A 71 17.78 -22.97 -4.26
N ASP A 72 17.41 -23.83 -3.32
CA ASP A 72 16.00 -24.09 -3.00
C ASP A 72 15.30 -22.83 -2.47
N THR A 73 15.95 -22.12 -1.56
CA THR A 73 15.45 -20.80 -1.04
C THR A 73 15.27 -19.78 -2.17
N ILE A 74 16.21 -19.69 -3.11
CA ILE A 74 16.14 -18.75 -4.24
C ILE A 74 15.00 -19.13 -5.20
N ASN A 75 14.74 -20.42 -5.40
CA ASN A 75 13.60 -20.87 -6.21
C ASN A 75 12.26 -20.50 -5.55
N GLU A 76 12.12 -20.66 -4.23
CA GLU A 76 10.96 -20.20 -3.46
C GLU A 76 10.78 -18.67 -3.57
N MET A 77 11.87 -17.91 -3.53
CA MET A 77 11.84 -16.46 -3.77
C MET A 77 11.32 -16.12 -5.17
N ALA A 78 11.78 -16.81 -6.21
CA ALA A 78 11.33 -16.60 -7.59
C ALA A 78 9.81 -16.85 -7.72
N GLU A 79 9.30 -17.92 -7.10
CA GLU A 79 7.87 -18.22 -7.06
C GLU A 79 7.07 -17.14 -6.30
N SER A 80 7.60 -16.69 -5.16
CA SER A 80 6.99 -15.62 -4.35
C SER A 80 6.88 -14.32 -5.13
N PHE A 81 7.92 -13.91 -5.86
CA PHE A 81 7.90 -12.71 -6.72
C PHE A 81 6.91 -12.86 -7.88
N SER A 82 6.81 -14.03 -8.50
CA SER A 82 5.81 -14.32 -9.53
C SER A 82 4.39 -14.20 -8.97
N GLY A 83 4.16 -14.73 -7.76
CA GLY A 83 2.90 -14.57 -7.04
C GLY A 83 2.59 -13.12 -6.71
N MET A 84 3.60 -12.33 -6.32
CA MET A 84 3.46 -10.90 -6.04
C MET A 84 3.07 -10.12 -7.31
N ALA A 85 3.70 -10.38 -8.45
CA ALA A 85 3.34 -9.76 -9.72
C ALA A 85 1.87 -10.05 -10.11
N THR A 86 1.39 -11.28 -9.86
CA THR A 86 0.00 -11.66 -10.12
C THR A 86 -0.98 -10.93 -9.19
N LYS A 87 -0.67 -10.87 -7.89
CA LYS A 87 -1.49 -10.12 -6.91
C LYS A 87 -1.52 -8.62 -7.21
N SER A 88 -0.40 -8.05 -7.64
CA SER A 88 -0.32 -6.65 -8.04
C SER A 88 -1.22 -6.35 -9.24
N ARG A 89 -1.27 -7.22 -10.25
CA ARG A 89 -2.22 -7.04 -11.38
C ARG A 89 -3.67 -7.03 -10.92
N ALA A 90 -4.05 -7.97 -10.05
CA ALA A 90 -5.40 -8.00 -9.49
C ALA A 90 -5.72 -6.72 -8.66
N SER A 91 -4.74 -6.24 -7.88
CA SER A 91 -4.89 -4.98 -7.12
C SER A 91 -5.02 -3.75 -8.04
N ASN A 92 -4.31 -3.74 -9.18
CA ASN A 92 -4.44 -2.68 -10.19
C ASN A 92 -5.85 -2.63 -10.78
N GLU A 93 -6.46 -3.77 -11.09
CA GLU A 93 -7.86 -3.83 -11.54
C GLU A 93 -8.82 -3.23 -10.51
N VAL A 94 -8.60 -3.49 -9.21
CA VAL A 94 -9.41 -2.90 -8.13
C VAL A 94 -9.21 -1.39 -8.09
N ALA A 95 -7.99 -0.89 -8.19
CA ALA A 95 -7.70 0.54 -8.20
C ALA A 95 -8.38 1.24 -9.40
N GLN A 96 -8.28 0.67 -10.60
CA GLN A 96 -8.95 1.20 -11.79
C GLN A 96 -10.48 1.20 -11.67
N ARG A 97 -11.04 0.16 -11.06
CA ARG A 97 -12.49 0.12 -10.77
C ARG A 97 -12.87 1.21 -9.77
N SER A 98 -12.05 1.47 -8.76
CA SER A 98 -12.27 2.55 -7.80
C SER A 98 -12.28 3.93 -8.47
N VAL A 99 -11.38 4.17 -9.43
CA VAL A 99 -11.38 5.38 -10.28
C VAL A 99 -12.71 5.53 -11.01
N ALA A 100 -13.19 4.48 -11.67
CA ALA A 100 -14.45 4.51 -12.41
C ALA A 100 -15.67 4.77 -11.49
N ILE A 101 -15.70 4.16 -10.31
CA ILE A 101 -16.77 4.37 -9.31
C ILE A 101 -16.73 5.80 -8.78
N ALA A 102 -15.56 6.33 -8.41
CA ALA A 102 -15.41 7.68 -7.91
C ALA A 102 -15.82 8.72 -8.98
N HIS A 103 -15.42 8.51 -10.23
CA HIS A 103 -15.82 9.35 -11.35
C HIS A 103 -17.34 9.36 -11.56
N SER A 104 -17.97 8.18 -11.60
CA SER A 104 -19.43 8.07 -11.71
C SER A 104 -20.16 8.72 -10.53
N GLY A 105 -19.65 8.52 -9.31
CA GLY A 105 -20.17 9.17 -8.10
C GLY A 105 -20.07 10.70 -8.18
N SER A 106 -18.95 11.23 -8.66
CA SER A 106 -18.76 12.68 -8.86
C SER A 106 -19.78 13.26 -9.87
N GLN A 107 -20.08 12.52 -10.95
CA GLN A 107 -21.12 12.94 -11.90
C GLN A 107 -22.52 12.96 -11.27
N MET A 108 -22.86 11.94 -10.46
CA MET A 108 -24.15 11.91 -9.75
C MET A 108 -24.28 13.07 -8.74
N VAL A 109 -23.19 13.40 -8.05
CA VAL A 109 -23.17 14.55 -7.14
C VAL A 109 -23.38 15.86 -7.90
N GLN A 110 -22.76 16.06 -9.05
CA GLN A 110 -23.00 17.25 -9.89
C GLN A 110 -24.46 17.35 -10.35
N GLN A 111 -25.09 16.23 -10.71
CA GLN A 111 -26.53 16.20 -11.03
C GLN A 111 -27.39 16.57 -9.83
N THR A 112 -27.00 16.13 -8.63
CA THR A 112 -27.69 16.49 -7.38
C THR A 112 -27.59 17.98 -7.11
N ILE A 113 -26.42 18.59 -7.27
CA ILE A 113 -26.23 20.05 -7.11
C ILE A 113 -27.12 20.81 -8.09
N HIS A 114 -27.13 20.40 -9.35
CA HIS A 114 -28.01 21.01 -10.35
C HIS A 114 -29.49 20.85 -10.01
N GLY A 115 -29.89 19.69 -9.46
CA GLY A 115 -31.23 19.48 -8.93
C GLY A 115 -31.59 20.43 -7.77
N MET A 116 -30.65 20.63 -6.83
CA MET A 116 -30.83 21.58 -5.72
C MET A 116 -30.97 23.02 -6.21
N ASP A 117 -30.20 23.45 -7.22
CA ASP A 117 -30.38 24.77 -7.84
C ASP A 117 -31.77 24.94 -8.46
N THR A 118 -32.24 23.92 -9.14
CA THR A 118 -33.59 23.91 -9.74
C THR A 118 -34.66 24.02 -8.66
N ILE A 119 -34.53 23.27 -7.55
CA ILE A 119 -35.46 23.34 -6.40
C ILE A 119 -35.41 24.74 -5.78
N ARG A 120 -34.25 25.35 -5.59
CA ARG A 120 -34.10 26.70 -5.07
C ARG A 120 -34.87 27.72 -5.92
N ASP A 121 -34.74 27.64 -7.25
CA ASP A 121 -35.43 28.55 -8.17
C ASP A 121 -36.96 28.36 -8.10
N GLN A 122 -37.44 27.13 -8.00
CA GLN A 122 -38.84 26.84 -7.83
C GLN A 122 -39.41 27.36 -6.50
N ILE A 123 -38.65 27.24 -5.40
CA ILE A 123 -39.05 27.79 -4.10
C ILE A 123 -39.15 29.30 -4.19
N GLN A 124 -38.18 29.99 -4.82
CA GLN A 124 -38.22 31.44 -5.02
C GLN A 124 -39.45 31.88 -5.84
N ASP A 125 -39.78 31.19 -6.91
CA ASP A 125 -40.98 31.51 -7.70
C ASP A 125 -42.25 31.26 -6.90
N THR A 126 -42.34 30.14 -6.16
CA THR A 126 -43.47 29.87 -5.27
C THR A 126 -43.59 30.92 -4.17
N SER A 127 -42.50 31.34 -3.54
CA SER A 127 -42.52 32.41 -2.53
C SER A 127 -43.05 33.73 -3.08
N LYS A 128 -42.68 34.12 -4.32
CA LYS A 128 -43.20 35.31 -4.99
C LYS A 128 -44.73 35.21 -5.21
N ARG A 129 -45.22 34.03 -5.58
CA ARG A 129 -46.66 33.81 -5.78
C ARG A 129 -47.45 33.88 -4.47
N ILE A 130 -46.92 33.28 -3.39
CA ILE A 130 -47.51 33.33 -2.07
C ILE A 130 -47.55 34.78 -1.56
N LYS A 131 -46.48 35.56 -1.74
CA LYS A 131 -46.45 36.98 -1.38
C LYS A 131 -47.50 37.77 -2.11
N ARG A 132 -47.72 37.55 -3.41
CA ARG A 132 -48.82 38.21 -4.17
C ARG A 132 -50.19 37.77 -3.67
N LEU A 133 -50.34 36.50 -3.25
CA LEU A 133 -51.60 36.05 -2.64
C LEU A 133 -51.87 36.79 -1.31
N GLY A 134 -50.81 36.99 -0.50
CA GLY A 134 -50.92 37.81 0.72
C GLY A 134 -51.33 39.26 0.42
N GLU A 135 -50.71 39.89 -0.58
CA GLU A 135 -51.06 41.25 -1.03
C GLU A 135 -52.54 41.32 -1.52
N SER A 136 -52.96 40.35 -2.34
CA SER A 136 -54.34 40.27 -2.82
C SER A 136 -55.32 40.03 -1.67
N SER A 137 -54.96 39.22 -0.68
CA SER A 137 -55.79 38.98 0.49
C SER A 137 -55.93 40.26 1.36
N GLN A 138 -54.87 41.09 1.42
CA GLN A 138 -54.97 42.39 2.08
C GLN A 138 -55.96 43.29 1.36
N GLU A 139 -55.90 43.40 0.02
CA GLU A 139 -56.82 44.17 -0.78
C GLU A 139 -58.28 43.71 -0.59
N ILE A 140 -58.49 42.36 -0.51
CA ILE A 140 -59.81 41.80 -0.23
C ILE A 140 -60.28 42.22 1.18
N GLY A 141 -59.35 42.20 2.17
CA GLY A 141 -59.65 42.66 3.52
C GLY A 141 -60.16 44.12 3.56
N ASP A 142 -59.48 44.99 2.85
CA ASP A 142 -59.83 46.42 2.76
C ASP A 142 -61.22 46.62 2.10
N ILE A 143 -61.50 45.83 1.05
CA ILE A 143 -62.83 45.83 0.39
C ILE A 143 -63.90 45.34 1.34
N VAL A 144 -63.65 44.28 2.09
CA VAL A 144 -64.63 43.69 3.05
C VAL A 144 -64.90 44.72 4.19
N GLU A 145 -63.94 45.44 4.68
CA GLU A 145 -64.10 46.50 5.65
C GLU A 145 -64.99 47.64 5.10
N LEU A 146 -64.73 48.04 3.83
CA LEU A 146 -65.55 49.04 3.14
C LEU A 146 -67.02 48.57 3.02
N ILE A 147 -67.25 47.28 2.62
CA ILE A 147 -68.63 46.72 2.50
C ILE A 147 -69.30 46.69 3.87
N ASN A 148 -68.56 46.31 4.92
CA ASN A 148 -69.09 46.35 6.29
C ASN A 148 -69.53 47.76 6.72
N GLY A 149 -68.74 48.79 6.41
CA GLY A 149 -69.09 50.17 6.62
C GLY A 149 -70.33 50.64 5.86
N ILE A 150 -70.46 50.20 4.58
CA ILE A 150 -71.69 50.47 3.79
C ILE A 150 -72.93 49.79 4.39
N ALA A 151 -72.78 48.52 4.83
CA ALA A 151 -73.88 47.77 5.45
C ALA A 151 -74.32 48.46 6.78
N GLU A 152 -73.39 48.89 7.61
CA GLU A 152 -73.68 49.61 8.84
C GLU A 152 -74.38 51.01 8.58
N GLN A 153 -73.88 51.71 7.57
CA GLN A 153 -74.52 52.97 7.15
C GLN A 153 -75.92 52.75 6.58
N THR A 154 -76.13 51.67 5.84
CA THR A 154 -77.41 51.25 5.29
C THR A 154 -78.41 50.92 6.42
N ASN A 155 -77.90 50.20 7.43
CA ASN A 155 -78.67 49.84 8.62
C ASN A 155 -79.17 51.07 9.35
N ILE A 156 -78.29 52.14 9.57
CA ILE A 156 -78.63 53.40 10.17
C ILE A 156 -79.65 54.17 9.32
N LEU A 157 -79.48 54.16 7.98
CA LEU A 157 -80.43 54.84 7.07
C LEU A 157 -81.83 54.14 7.11
N ALA A 158 -81.83 52.80 7.12
CA ALA A 158 -83.10 52.03 7.26
C ALA A 158 -83.78 52.32 8.60
N LEU A 159 -83.07 52.35 9.68
CA LEU A 159 -83.56 52.69 11.00
C LEU A 159 -84.16 54.13 11.02
N ASN A 160 -83.55 55.11 10.44
CA ASN A 160 -84.03 56.44 10.30
C ASN A 160 -85.31 56.51 9.46
N ALA A 161 -85.39 55.76 8.34
CA ALA A 161 -86.56 55.66 7.49
C ALA A 161 -87.76 54.93 8.21
N ALA A 162 -87.49 53.90 9.02
CA ALA A 162 -88.49 53.31 9.90
C ALA A 162 -89.09 54.26 10.91
N ILE A 163 -88.25 55.05 11.56
CA ILE A 163 -88.67 56.07 12.53
C ILE A 163 -89.56 57.16 11.86
N GLN A 164 -89.15 57.69 10.72
CA GLN A 164 -89.93 58.64 9.93
C GLN A 164 -91.29 58.04 9.46
N SER A 165 -91.27 56.82 9.03
CA SER A 165 -92.49 56.16 8.60
C SER A 165 -93.48 55.95 9.75
N ALA A 166 -93.02 55.58 10.94
CA ALA A 166 -93.79 55.47 12.15
C ALA A 166 -94.41 56.82 12.54
N SER A 167 -93.68 57.95 12.37
CA SER A 167 -94.09 59.32 12.65
C SER A 167 -95.19 59.77 11.68
N ALA A 168 -95.30 59.22 10.44
CA ALA A 168 -96.28 59.51 9.42
C ALA A 168 -97.63 58.82 9.64
N GLY A 169 -97.74 57.94 10.66
CA GLY A 169 -98.99 57.28 11.03
C GLY A 169 -99.54 56.33 9.94
N GLY A 170 -100.80 56.38 9.63
CA GLY A 170 -101.38 55.46 8.62
C GLY A 170 -100.84 55.57 7.21
N ALA A 171 -100.35 56.75 6.77
CA ALA A 171 -99.73 56.99 5.47
C ALA A 171 -98.36 56.38 5.33
N GLY A 172 -97.65 56.12 6.41
CA GLY A 172 -96.30 55.59 6.42
C GLY A 172 -96.20 54.05 6.46
N ARG A 173 -97.28 53.32 6.64
CA ARG A 173 -97.22 51.85 6.85
C ARG A 173 -96.52 51.10 5.76
N GLY A 174 -96.66 51.47 4.49
CA GLY A 174 -95.96 50.73 3.37
C GLY A 174 -94.47 51.00 3.40
N PHE A 175 -94.04 52.24 3.75
CA PHE A 175 -92.64 52.59 3.86
C PHE A 175 -91.98 51.91 5.07
N ALA A 176 -92.68 51.79 6.20
CA ALA A 176 -92.14 51.10 7.38
C ALA A 176 -91.82 49.62 7.11
N VAL A 177 -92.59 48.88 6.35
CA VAL A 177 -92.29 47.52 5.96
C VAL A 177 -91.06 47.40 5.06
N VAL A 178 -90.91 48.35 4.11
CA VAL A 178 -89.66 48.43 3.28
C VAL A 178 -88.42 48.77 4.12
N ALA A 179 -88.55 49.68 5.03
CA ALA A 179 -87.46 50.10 5.93
C ALA A 179 -86.96 48.88 6.80
N ASP A 180 -87.95 48.15 7.37
CA ASP A 180 -87.64 46.93 8.15
C ASP A 180 -86.96 45.85 7.33
N GLU A 181 -87.34 45.65 6.08
CA GLU A 181 -86.68 44.67 5.17
C GLU A 181 -85.32 45.13 4.76
N VAL A 182 -85.08 46.43 4.50
CA VAL A 182 -83.75 46.99 4.23
C VAL A 182 -82.84 46.88 5.46
N GLN A 183 -83.37 47.12 6.66
CA GLN A 183 -82.62 46.91 7.90
C GLN A 183 -82.18 45.46 8.06
N ARG A 184 -83.09 44.51 7.86
CA ARG A 184 -82.82 43.06 7.91
C ARG A 184 -81.76 42.65 6.87
N LEU A 185 -81.83 43.24 5.67
CA LEU A 185 -80.86 42.98 4.62
C LEU A 185 -79.47 43.50 4.98
N ALA A 186 -79.38 44.71 5.60
CA ALA A 186 -78.15 45.30 6.10
C ALA A 186 -77.51 44.45 7.20
N GLU A 187 -78.29 43.99 8.19
CA GLU A 187 -77.80 43.06 9.22
C GLU A 187 -77.24 41.75 8.63
N ARG A 188 -77.97 41.19 7.63
CA ARG A 188 -77.46 39.98 6.92
C ARG A 188 -76.16 40.29 6.19
N ALA A 189 -76.02 41.43 5.54
CA ALA A 189 -74.79 41.86 4.88
C ALA A 189 -73.61 41.98 5.87
N THR A 190 -73.80 42.67 7.03
CA THR A 190 -72.83 42.76 8.11
C THR A 190 -72.37 41.37 8.63
N ASN A 191 -73.31 40.46 8.83
CA ASN A 191 -72.98 39.11 9.26
C ASN A 191 -72.19 38.32 8.18
N ALA A 192 -72.50 38.53 6.90
CA ALA A 192 -71.77 37.90 5.80
C ALA A 192 -70.33 38.44 5.66
N THR A 193 -70.17 39.79 5.73
CA THR A 193 -68.86 40.44 5.66
C THR A 193 -67.96 40.02 6.82
N ARG A 194 -68.50 39.91 8.04
CA ARG A 194 -67.75 39.42 9.19
C ARG A 194 -67.21 38.01 9.03
N ARG A 195 -67.99 37.13 8.39
CA ARG A 195 -67.52 35.80 8.06
C ARG A 195 -66.42 35.82 7.00
N ILE A 196 -66.50 36.69 5.99
CA ILE A 196 -65.45 36.85 4.98
C ILE A 196 -64.20 37.40 5.58
N GLU A 197 -64.29 38.40 6.49
CA GLU A 197 -63.18 38.99 7.23
C GLU A 197 -62.35 37.93 7.99
N LEU A 198 -63.03 37.01 8.70
CA LEU A 198 -62.36 35.90 9.38
C LEU A 198 -61.67 34.96 8.41
N LEU A 199 -62.24 34.67 7.22
CA LEU A 199 -61.61 33.88 6.19
C LEU A 199 -60.37 34.55 5.62
N VAL A 200 -60.43 35.87 5.38
CA VAL A 200 -59.32 36.64 4.88
C VAL A 200 -58.17 36.70 5.90
N GLN A 201 -58.45 36.89 7.18
CA GLN A 201 -57.48 36.85 8.27
C GLN A 201 -56.77 35.47 8.33
N ASN A 202 -57.53 34.38 8.18
CA ASN A 202 -56.92 33.02 8.12
C ASN A 202 -56.02 32.86 6.89
N ILE A 203 -56.45 33.34 5.71
CA ILE A 203 -55.62 33.29 4.49
C ILE A 203 -54.31 34.10 4.68
N GLN A 204 -54.37 35.26 5.31
CA GLN A 204 -53.20 36.09 5.61
C GLN A 204 -52.25 35.36 6.58
N ALA A 205 -52.77 34.73 7.62
CA ALA A 205 -51.98 33.93 8.55
C ALA A 205 -51.31 32.77 7.86
N ASP A 206 -52.06 31.98 7.07
CA ASP A 206 -51.55 30.86 6.32
C ASP A 206 -50.48 31.25 5.29
N THR A 207 -50.66 32.38 4.58
CA THR A 207 -49.66 32.89 3.63
C THR A 207 -48.40 33.35 4.31
N SER A 208 -48.50 33.97 5.50
CA SER A 208 -47.33 34.39 6.31
C SER A 208 -46.56 33.17 6.79
N GLU A 209 -47.22 32.14 7.29
CA GLU A 209 -46.58 30.87 7.71
C GLU A 209 -45.92 30.15 6.54
N ALA A 210 -46.58 30.15 5.37
CA ALA A 210 -46.01 29.57 4.15
C ALA A 210 -44.74 30.26 3.70
N VAL A 211 -44.64 31.61 3.81
CA VAL A 211 -43.40 32.37 3.50
C VAL A 211 -42.28 31.98 4.44
N ILE A 212 -42.52 31.89 5.73
CA ILE A 212 -41.50 31.47 6.73
C ILE A 212 -41.00 30.06 6.42
N SER A 213 -41.92 29.13 6.09
CA SER A 213 -41.58 27.77 5.71
C SER A 213 -40.71 27.71 4.45
N MET A 214 -41.01 28.55 3.44
CA MET A 214 -40.21 28.67 2.22
C MET A 214 -38.80 29.21 2.47
N GLU A 215 -38.61 30.13 3.38
CA GLU A 215 -37.29 30.65 3.80
C GLU A 215 -36.46 29.54 4.47
N SER A 216 -37.08 28.78 5.38
CA SER A 216 -36.43 27.63 6.02
C SER A 216 -36.02 26.57 4.98
N THR A 217 -36.93 26.21 4.07
CA THR A 217 -36.66 25.23 3.00
C THR A 217 -35.54 25.72 2.08
N THR A 218 -35.49 27.00 1.76
CA THR A 218 -34.41 27.61 0.96
C THR A 218 -33.04 27.42 1.66
N SER A 219 -32.97 27.67 2.96
CA SER A 219 -31.76 27.46 3.76
C SER A 219 -31.30 25.99 3.77
N GLU A 220 -32.25 25.07 3.90
CA GLU A 220 -31.96 23.62 3.86
C GLU A 220 -31.44 23.18 2.49
N VAL A 221 -32.00 23.69 1.40
CA VAL A 221 -31.56 23.39 0.03
C VAL A 221 -30.16 23.92 -0.21
N VAL A 222 -29.83 25.13 0.23
CA VAL A 222 -28.46 25.69 0.13
C VAL A 222 -27.45 24.86 0.92
N SER A 223 -27.80 24.51 2.17
CA SER A 223 -26.93 23.62 2.98
C SER A 223 -26.79 22.22 2.37
N GLY A 224 -27.84 21.72 1.74
CA GLY A 224 -27.80 20.45 1.00
C GLY A 224 -26.87 20.51 -0.22
N ALA A 225 -26.89 21.61 -0.97
CA ALA A 225 -26.00 21.83 -2.10
C ALA A 225 -24.52 21.91 -1.68
N GLU A 226 -24.22 22.65 -0.59
CA GLU A 226 -22.87 22.73 -0.02
C GLU A 226 -22.32 21.36 0.40
N LYS A 227 -23.12 20.59 1.14
CA LYS A 227 -22.73 19.22 1.52
C LYS A 227 -22.54 18.30 0.31
N ALA A 228 -23.30 18.48 -0.74
CA ALA A 228 -23.11 17.75 -1.99
C ALA A 228 -21.80 18.17 -2.68
N GLU A 229 -21.44 19.45 -2.66
CA GLU A 229 -20.17 19.94 -3.19
C GLU A 229 -18.97 19.32 -2.45
N ASP A 230 -18.99 19.31 -1.11
CA ASP A 230 -17.98 18.66 -0.26
C ASP A 230 -17.84 17.16 -0.60
N ALA A 231 -18.97 16.46 -0.81
CA ALA A 231 -18.96 15.06 -1.22
C ALA A 231 -18.34 14.88 -2.63
N GLY A 232 -18.59 15.81 -3.53
CA GLY A 232 -17.99 15.84 -4.86
C GLY A 232 -16.48 16.03 -4.83
N GLU A 233 -15.98 16.89 -3.95
CA GLU A 233 -14.54 17.08 -3.73
C GLU A 233 -13.88 15.83 -3.14
N ALA A 234 -14.54 15.20 -2.15
CA ALA A 234 -14.05 13.95 -1.58
C ALA A 234 -13.93 12.82 -2.63
N LEU A 235 -14.91 12.73 -3.55
CA LEU A 235 -14.87 11.77 -4.65
C LEU A 235 -13.74 12.06 -5.65
N LYS A 236 -13.44 13.31 -5.96
CA LYS A 236 -12.29 13.69 -6.79
C LYS A 236 -10.97 13.32 -6.12
N ASN A 237 -10.87 13.48 -4.81
CA ASN A 237 -9.71 13.07 -4.05
C ASN A 237 -9.53 11.54 -4.07
N ILE A 238 -10.62 10.77 -3.94
CA ILE A 238 -10.60 9.30 -4.08
C ILE A 238 -10.15 8.90 -5.47
N GLU A 239 -10.63 9.55 -6.53
CA GLU A 239 -10.22 9.32 -7.92
C GLU A 239 -8.70 9.53 -8.08
N SER A 240 -8.19 10.66 -7.59
CA SER A 240 -6.76 11.00 -7.65
C SER A 240 -5.89 9.98 -6.90
N VAL A 241 -6.27 9.64 -5.66
CA VAL A 241 -5.54 8.65 -4.83
C VAL A 241 -5.57 7.28 -5.50
N SER A 242 -6.71 6.85 -6.05
CA SER A 242 -6.83 5.56 -6.73
C SER A 242 -6.00 5.49 -8.00
N LYS A 243 -5.87 6.59 -8.74
CA LYS A 243 -5.01 6.68 -9.91
C LYS A 243 -3.52 6.56 -9.53
N ASN A 244 -3.09 7.27 -8.48
CA ASN A 244 -1.72 7.17 -7.98
C ASN A 244 -1.42 5.75 -7.47
N LEU A 245 -2.39 5.13 -6.79
CA LEU A 245 -2.29 3.76 -6.33
C LEU A 245 -2.12 2.78 -7.51
N SER A 246 -2.88 2.95 -8.59
CA SER A 246 -2.74 2.16 -9.83
C SER A 246 -1.33 2.23 -10.39
N THR A 247 -0.73 3.44 -10.44
CA THR A 247 0.65 3.63 -10.91
C THR A 247 1.67 2.92 -10.01
N MET A 248 1.56 3.08 -8.69
CA MET A 248 2.46 2.40 -7.75
C MET A 248 2.36 0.87 -7.82
N ILE A 249 1.15 0.34 -8.00
CA ILE A 249 0.93 -1.11 -8.14
C ILE A 249 1.54 -1.64 -9.44
N GLU A 250 1.51 -0.85 -10.52
CA GLU A 250 2.15 -1.21 -11.78
C GLU A 250 3.67 -1.26 -11.65
N GLU A 251 4.27 -0.29 -10.95
CA GLU A 251 5.70 -0.30 -10.58
C GLU A 251 6.07 -1.53 -9.76
N ILE A 252 5.28 -1.86 -8.72
CA ILE A 252 5.48 -3.07 -7.89
C ILE A 252 5.41 -4.34 -8.76
N SER A 253 4.46 -4.44 -9.69
CA SER A 253 4.32 -5.58 -10.58
C SER A 253 5.56 -5.74 -11.48
N GLN A 254 6.07 -4.64 -12.01
CA GLN A 254 7.27 -4.63 -12.85
C GLN A 254 8.52 -5.00 -12.06
N GLU A 255 8.66 -4.47 -10.84
CA GLU A 255 9.78 -4.78 -9.97
C GLU A 255 9.77 -6.24 -9.53
N ALA A 256 8.61 -6.79 -9.18
CA ALA A 256 8.44 -8.20 -8.85
C ALA A 256 8.85 -9.11 -10.00
N GLN A 257 8.50 -8.76 -11.23
CA GLN A 257 8.94 -9.48 -12.43
C GLN A 257 10.47 -9.49 -12.56
N THR A 258 11.10 -8.33 -12.41
CA THR A 258 12.56 -8.18 -12.47
C THR A 258 13.25 -8.97 -11.35
N GLN A 259 12.68 -9.00 -10.16
CA GLN A 259 13.21 -9.76 -9.03
C GLN A 259 13.10 -11.29 -9.27
N ALA A 260 12.01 -11.77 -9.85
CA ALA A 260 11.86 -13.18 -10.22
C ALA A 260 12.92 -13.62 -11.25
N GLU A 261 13.18 -12.80 -12.28
CA GLU A 261 14.24 -13.04 -13.25
C GLU A 261 15.63 -13.03 -12.60
N THR A 262 15.86 -12.10 -11.67
CA THR A 262 17.12 -12.03 -10.92
C THR A 262 17.31 -13.26 -10.04
N ALA A 263 16.30 -13.70 -9.33
CA ALA A 263 16.33 -14.93 -8.53
C ALA A 263 16.69 -16.14 -9.40
N THR A 264 16.05 -16.29 -10.56
CA THR A 264 16.37 -17.37 -11.51
C THR A 264 17.82 -17.35 -11.97
N ARG A 265 18.37 -16.17 -12.25
CA ARG A 265 19.78 -15.99 -12.62
C ARG A 265 20.72 -16.34 -11.47
N VAL A 266 20.40 -15.95 -10.23
CA VAL A 266 21.19 -16.29 -9.03
C VAL A 266 21.16 -17.79 -8.78
N ALA A 267 20.02 -18.47 -8.96
CA ALA A 267 19.94 -19.93 -8.88
C ALA A 267 20.89 -20.61 -9.90
N GLY A 268 20.98 -20.07 -11.11
CA GLY A 268 21.95 -20.54 -12.11
C GLY A 268 23.40 -20.37 -11.65
N GLN A 269 23.74 -19.25 -11.01
CA GLN A 269 25.07 -19.02 -10.44
C GLN A 269 25.38 -19.97 -9.28
N MET A 270 24.41 -20.27 -8.41
CA MET A 270 24.54 -21.25 -7.34
C MET A 270 24.86 -22.65 -7.88
N ASN A 271 24.21 -23.08 -8.96
CA ASN A 271 24.54 -24.34 -9.62
C ASN A 271 26.02 -24.36 -10.09
N SER A 272 26.52 -23.28 -10.65
CA SER A 272 27.94 -23.17 -11.03
C SER A 272 28.88 -23.27 -9.83
N ILE A 273 28.54 -22.66 -8.70
CA ILE A 273 29.32 -22.75 -7.45
C ILE A 273 29.31 -24.21 -6.93
N ARG A 274 28.16 -24.89 -6.99
CA ARG A 274 28.06 -26.30 -6.62
C ARG A 274 28.98 -27.17 -7.46
N ASP A 275 29.00 -26.95 -8.77
CA ASP A 275 29.86 -27.72 -9.70
C ASP A 275 31.35 -27.49 -9.39
N VAL A 276 31.75 -26.26 -9.06
CA VAL A 276 33.12 -25.93 -8.58
C VAL A 276 33.41 -26.62 -7.26
N SER A 277 32.48 -26.70 -6.31
CA SER A 277 32.66 -27.36 -5.02
C SER A 277 32.87 -28.87 -5.23
N ILE A 278 32.08 -29.52 -6.12
CA ILE A 278 32.24 -30.94 -6.49
C ILE A 278 33.60 -31.15 -7.13
N GLN A 279 34.01 -30.32 -8.06
CA GLN A 279 35.34 -30.44 -8.72
C GLN A 279 36.47 -30.24 -7.71
N THR A 280 36.33 -29.35 -6.74
CA THR A 280 37.33 -29.13 -5.67
C THR A 280 37.42 -30.38 -4.77
N LEU A 281 36.28 -30.98 -4.41
CA LEU A 281 36.25 -32.23 -3.64
C LEU A 281 36.98 -33.36 -4.38
N GLU A 282 36.72 -33.55 -5.69
CA GLU A 282 37.37 -34.56 -6.51
C GLU A 282 38.87 -34.29 -6.62
N GLY A 283 39.29 -33.02 -6.87
CA GLY A 283 40.69 -32.60 -6.90
C GLY A 283 41.41 -32.82 -5.58
N SER A 284 40.73 -32.57 -4.46
CA SER A 284 41.25 -32.86 -3.12
C SER A 284 41.51 -34.37 -2.93
N ASN A 285 40.55 -35.23 -3.30
CA ASN A 285 40.68 -36.67 -3.20
C ASN A 285 41.85 -37.19 -4.08
N GLN A 286 42.01 -36.64 -5.27
CA GLN A 286 43.12 -37.00 -6.16
C GLN A 286 44.46 -36.55 -5.58
N THR A 287 44.50 -35.37 -4.96
CA THR A 287 45.73 -34.88 -4.29
C THR A 287 46.09 -35.77 -3.12
N ALA A 288 45.13 -36.16 -2.26
CA ALA A 288 45.35 -37.06 -1.15
C ALA A 288 45.92 -38.41 -1.63
N GLN A 289 45.40 -38.96 -2.74
CA GLN A 289 45.91 -40.18 -3.34
C GLN A 289 47.36 -40.02 -3.84
N SER A 290 47.67 -38.85 -4.41
CA SER A 290 49.04 -38.54 -4.88
C SER A 290 50.04 -38.39 -3.72
N MET A 291 49.56 -37.77 -2.61
CA MET A 291 50.37 -37.69 -1.37
C MET A 291 50.62 -39.06 -0.77
N GLY A 292 49.64 -39.99 -0.79
CA GLY A 292 49.84 -41.35 -0.36
C GLY A 292 50.94 -42.07 -1.17
N ARG A 293 50.96 -41.88 -2.49
CA ARG A 293 52.06 -42.43 -3.35
C ARG A 293 53.40 -41.80 -3.04
N LEU A 294 53.44 -40.49 -2.72
CA LEU A 294 54.66 -39.80 -2.36
C LEU A 294 55.19 -40.28 -1.02
N THR A 295 54.31 -40.59 -0.06
CA THR A 295 54.69 -41.24 1.22
C THR A 295 55.40 -42.58 0.95
N ASP A 296 54.85 -43.42 0.09
CA ASP A 296 55.46 -44.70 -0.27
C ASP A 296 56.85 -44.53 -0.90
N LEU A 297 57.01 -43.52 -1.77
CA LEU A 297 58.30 -43.21 -2.39
C LEU A 297 59.34 -42.75 -1.39
N VAL A 298 58.96 -41.89 -0.43
CA VAL A 298 59.81 -41.40 0.66
C VAL A 298 60.27 -42.58 1.56
N HIS A 299 59.34 -43.46 1.89
CA HIS A 299 59.69 -44.67 2.64
C HIS A 299 60.69 -45.53 1.87
N LYS A 300 60.49 -45.82 0.60
CA LYS A 300 61.44 -46.57 -0.23
C LYS A 300 62.82 -45.89 -0.33
N LEU A 301 62.83 -44.55 -0.40
CA LEU A 301 64.08 -43.78 -0.41
C LEU A 301 64.83 -43.95 0.91
N SER A 302 64.15 -43.81 2.04
CA SER A 302 64.68 -43.99 3.39
C SER A 302 65.21 -45.43 3.57
N ASP A 303 64.44 -46.44 3.13
CA ASP A 303 64.86 -47.84 3.20
C ASP A 303 66.12 -48.13 2.37
N SER A 304 66.24 -47.50 1.19
CA SER A 304 67.42 -47.66 0.30
C SER A 304 68.74 -47.17 0.95
N VAL A 305 68.64 -46.23 1.87
CA VAL A 305 69.83 -45.70 2.58
C VAL A 305 69.93 -46.21 4.02
N ALA A 306 68.96 -46.98 4.51
CA ALA A 306 68.94 -47.49 5.88
C ALA A 306 70.10 -48.44 6.18
N ASP A 307 70.58 -49.16 5.12
CA ASP A 307 71.75 -50.08 5.26
C ASP A 307 73.10 -49.34 5.49
N PHE A 308 73.11 -48.02 5.29
CA PHE A 308 74.32 -47.22 5.54
C PHE A 308 74.34 -46.71 7.01
N LYS A 309 75.32 -47.26 7.77
CA LYS A 309 75.54 -46.80 9.14
C LYS A 309 76.33 -45.48 9.13
N LEU A 310 75.65 -44.41 9.65
CA LEU A 310 76.30 -43.12 9.85
C LEU A 310 76.89 -43.06 11.26
N PRO A 311 77.97 -42.27 11.52
CA PRO A 311 78.46 -42.00 12.85
C PRO A 311 77.32 -41.37 13.68
N GLU A 312 77.14 -41.82 14.93
CA GLU A 312 76.22 -41.16 15.84
C GLU A 312 76.64 -39.67 16.00
N ASP A 313 75.70 -38.82 15.66
CA ASP A 313 75.92 -37.36 15.87
C ASP A 313 76.01 -37.14 17.39
N ARG A 314 77.28 -37.03 17.89
CA ARG A 314 77.47 -36.61 19.25
C ARG A 314 77.06 -35.15 19.34
N GLY A 315 75.76 -34.99 19.59
CA GLY A 315 75.12 -33.71 19.79
C GLY A 315 76.04 -32.81 20.58
N THR A 316 76.51 -31.74 19.95
CA THR A 316 77.13 -30.59 20.65
C THR A 316 76.04 -30.01 21.57
N SER A 317 76.02 -30.56 22.78
CA SER A 317 75.47 -29.83 23.91
C SER A 317 76.24 -28.50 24.04
N LYS A 318 75.58 -27.42 23.68
CA LYS A 318 75.84 -26.09 24.22
C LYS A 318 74.55 -25.38 24.48
#